data_de6923e12da96f71e5365c9cf5d6aa9d
#
_entry.id   de6923e12da96f71e5365c9cf5d6aa9d
#
_cell.length_a   1.000
_cell.length_b   1.000
_cell.length_c   1.000
_cell.angle_alpha   90.00
_cell.angle_beta   90.00
_cell.angle_gamma   90.00
#
_symmetry.space_group_name_H-M   'P 1'
#
loop_
_entity.id
_entity.type
_entity.pdbx_description
1 polymer ?
#
loop_
_entity_poly.entity_id
_entity_poly.type
_entity_poly.pdbx_seq_one_letter_code
_entity_poly.pdbx_strand_id
1 'polypeptide(L)'
;QQYYTLMNNYGSYASYFIDTSTPFDQQMCLFDDTRTWQQYFLQAAITNYENVTAIWQEARLAGFQLSQEDQDYLDELDGQITVAAASYSYGSADEYLQMAYGPAATLTSYHAFVERQITASAYLQVLVDEKPYTEDDISKYYDDNADSYAGNGIEKSDVKMVNVRHILIQPEG
;
A
#
# COMPACT_ATOMS: atom_id res chain seq x y z
N GLN A 1 -6.40 -9.64 -2.54
CA GLN A 1 -5.86 -8.40 -1.94
C GLN A 1 -6.41 -7.16 -2.63
N GLN A 2 -6.26 -6.97 -3.96
CA GLN A 2 -6.70 -5.78 -4.69
C GLN A 2 -8.19 -5.44 -4.49
N TYR A 3 -9.06 -6.44 -4.53
CA TYR A 3 -10.48 -6.29 -4.20
C TYR A 3 -10.69 -5.77 -2.77
N TYR A 4 -10.02 -6.36 -1.78
CA TYR A 4 -10.14 -5.92 -0.38
C TYR A 4 -9.60 -4.51 -0.17
N THR A 5 -8.54 -4.12 -0.87
CA THR A 5 -8.01 -2.75 -0.86
C THR A 5 -9.07 -1.76 -1.37
N LEU A 6 -9.75 -2.09 -2.49
CA LEU A 6 -10.83 -1.28 -3.01
C LEU A 6 -11.98 -1.17 -2.00
N MET A 7 -12.42 -2.29 -1.42
CA MET A 7 -13.50 -2.30 -0.42
C MET A 7 -13.14 -1.48 0.82
N ASN A 8 -11.89 -1.54 1.29
CA ASN A 8 -11.44 -0.76 2.43
C ASN A 8 -11.37 0.73 2.12
N ASN A 9 -10.91 1.11 0.93
CA ASN A 9 -10.78 2.51 0.53
C ASN A 9 -12.13 3.21 0.34
N TYR A 10 -13.12 2.49 -0.18
CA TYR A 10 -14.43 3.06 -0.49
C TYR A 10 -15.53 2.68 0.51
N GLY A 11 -15.30 1.70 1.40
CA GLY A 11 -16.26 1.29 2.42
C GLY A 11 -17.63 0.95 1.81
N SER A 12 -18.70 1.54 2.35
CA SER A 12 -20.06 1.35 1.85
C SER A 12 -20.29 1.90 0.42
N TYR A 13 -19.44 2.83 -0.03
CA TYR A 13 -19.52 3.35 -1.41
C TYR A 13 -19.00 2.35 -2.46
N ALA A 14 -18.29 1.31 -2.06
CA ALA A 14 -17.79 0.29 -2.99
C ALA A 14 -18.92 -0.38 -3.79
N SER A 15 -20.12 -0.49 -3.21
CA SER A 15 -21.31 -1.05 -3.89
C SER A 15 -21.80 -0.22 -5.08
N TYR A 16 -21.40 1.04 -5.22
CA TYR A 16 -21.68 1.85 -6.41
C TYR A 16 -20.78 1.50 -7.59
N PHE A 17 -19.65 0.85 -7.35
CA PHE A 17 -18.67 0.52 -8.37
C PHE A 17 -18.69 -0.96 -8.76
N ILE A 18 -18.99 -1.83 -7.79
CA ILE A 18 -18.87 -3.27 -7.98
C ILE A 18 -20.07 -3.99 -7.32
N ASP A 19 -20.74 -4.83 -8.11
CA ASP A 19 -21.80 -5.70 -7.60
C ASP A 19 -21.18 -7.01 -7.11
N THR A 20 -21.21 -7.23 -5.80
CA THR A 20 -20.66 -8.44 -5.18
C THR A 20 -21.51 -9.69 -5.42
N SER A 21 -22.73 -9.53 -5.92
CA SER A 21 -23.62 -10.66 -6.29
C SER A 21 -23.37 -11.17 -7.72
N THR A 22 -22.73 -10.37 -8.55
CA THR A 22 -22.37 -10.72 -9.94
C THR A 22 -20.90 -11.13 -10.02
N PRO A 23 -20.54 -12.23 -10.71
CA PRO A 23 -19.14 -12.61 -10.91
C PRO A 23 -18.30 -11.51 -11.55
N PHE A 24 -17.06 -11.33 -11.08
CA PHE A 24 -16.18 -10.22 -11.51
C PHE A 24 -15.76 -10.30 -12.97
N ASP A 25 -15.83 -11.47 -13.59
CA ASP A 25 -15.59 -11.68 -15.03
C ASP A 25 -16.79 -11.31 -15.91
N GLN A 26 -17.96 -11.06 -15.30
CA GLN A 26 -19.21 -10.73 -16.00
C GLN A 26 -19.61 -9.25 -15.85
N GLN A 27 -18.86 -8.46 -15.14
CA GLN A 27 -19.11 -7.02 -14.97
C GLN A 27 -17.91 -6.20 -15.38
N MET A 28 -18.18 -5.12 -16.15
CA MET A 28 -17.13 -4.19 -16.60
C MET A 28 -16.63 -3.34 -15.43
N CYS A 29 -15.33 -3.07 -15.41
CA CYS A 29 -14.73 -2.18 -14.43
C CYS A 29 -15.11 -0.72 -14.73
N LEU A 30 -15.63 0.00 -13.73
CA LEU A 30 -15.97 1.43 -13.91
C LEU A 30 -14.76 2.35 -14.01
N PHE A 31 -13.57 1.88 -13.64
CA PHE A 31 -12.31 2.63 -13.75
C PHE A 31 -11.58 2.36 -15.06
N ASP A 32 -12.03 1.34 -15.82
CA ASP A 32 -11.45 0.93 -17.10
C ASP A 32 -12.52 0.19 -17.90
N ASP A 33 -13.16 0.88 -18.82
CA ASP A 33 -14.27 0.39 -19.65
C ASP A 33 -13.87 -0.67 -20.68
N THR A 34 -12.58 -0.99 -20.77
CA THR A 34 -12.04 -2.02 -21.66
C THR A 34 -11.87 -3.39 -20.98
N ARG A 35 -12.03 -3.48 -19.65
CA ARG A 35 -11.75 -4.68 -18.85
C ARG A 35 -12.90 -5.01 -17.91
N THR A 36 -13.03 -6.30 -17.59
CA THR A 36 -13.86 -6.72 -16.46
C THR A 36 -13.14 -6.44 -15.14
N TRP A 37 -13.89 -6.42 -14.04
CA TRP A 37 -13.30 -6.28 -12.70
C TRP A 37 -12.25 -7.37 -12.41
N GLN A 38 -12.49 -8.60 -12.86
CA GLN A 38 -11.50 -9.68 -12.72
C GLN A 38 -10.18 -9.34 -13.44
N GLN A 39 -10.27 -8.88 -14.68
CA GLN A 39 -9.08 -8.50 -15.47
C GLN A 39 -8.36 -7.31 -14.84
N TYR A 40 -9.11 -6.32 -14.36
CA TYR A 40 -8.55 -5.16 -13.68
C TYR A 40 -7.78 -5.56 -12.41
N PHE A 41 -8.37 -6.36 -11.53
CA PHE A 41 -7.70 -6.83 -10.31
C PHE A 41 -6.49 -7.71 -10.61
N LEU A 42 -6.58 -8.57 -11.63
CA LEU A 42 -5.46 -9.42 -12.04
C LEU A 42 -4.29 -8.56 -12.54
N GLN A 43 -4.56 -7.59 -13.42
CA GLN A 43 -3.52 -6.70 -13.93
C GLN A 43 -2.88 -5.88 -12.79
N ALA A 44 -3.67 -5.33 -11.88
CA ALA A 44 -3.17 -4.60 -10.73
C ALA A 44 -2.29 -5.49 -9.82
N ALA A 45 -2.68 -6.75 -9.64
CA ALA A 45 -1.89 -7.71 -8.86
C ALA A 45 -0.55 -8.05 -9.56
N ILE A 46 -0.57 -8.24 -10.87
CA ILE A 46 0.65 -8.51 -11.67
C ILE A 46 1.60 -7.32 -11.58
N THR A 47 1.11 -6.11 -11.86
CA THR A 47 1.94 -4.89 -11.79
C THR A 47 2.54 -4.68 -10.40
N ASN A 48 1.75 -4.89 -9.34
CA ASN A 48 2.27 -4.81 -7.97
C ASN A 48 3.37 -5.85 -7.73
N TYR A 49 3.15 -7.10 -8.15
CA TYR A 49 4.13 -8.18 -7.99
C TYR A 49 5.42 -7.89 -8.75
N GLU A 50 5.34 -7.38 -9.97
CA GLU A 50 6.49 -7.00 -10.80
C GLU A 50 7.29 -5.88 -10.13
N ASN A 51 6.62 -4.81 -9.67
CA ASN A 51 7.27 -3.69 -9.00
C ASN A 51 7.97 -4.13 -7.70
N VAL A 52 7.28 -4.86 -6.84
CA VAL A 52 7.85 -5.37 -5.59
C VAL A 52 9.02 -6.31 -5.86
N THR A 53 8.89 -7.18 -6.86
CA THR A 53 9.96 -8.12 -7.21
C THR A 53 11.20 -7.42 -7.75
N ALA A 54 11.02 -6.37 -8.56
CA ALA A 54 12.14 -5.58 -9.07
C ALA A 54 12.91 -4.90 -7.93
N ILE A 55 12.19 -4.21 -7.01
CA ILE A 55 12.82 -3.56 -5.86
C ILE A 55 13.49 -4.59 -4.93
N TRP A 56 12.84 -5.72 -4.68
CA TRP A 56 13.43 -6.80 -3.87
C TRP A 56 14.69 -7.39 -4.49
N GLN A 57 14.74 -7.55 -5.83
CA GLN A 57 15.94 -8.00 -6.53
C GLN A 57 17.08 -6.99 -6.39
N GLU A 58 16.80 -5.71 -6.55
CA GLU A 58 17.79 -4.65 -6.33
C GLU A 58 18.30 -4.64 -4.89
N ALA A 59 17.42 -4.76 -3.90
CA ALA A 59 17.82 -4.88 -2.49
C ALA A 59 18.81 -6.04 -2.27
N ARG A 60 18.53 -7.20 -2.85
CA ARG A 60 19.42 -8.35 -2.77
C ARG A 60 20.76 -8.12 -3.45
N LEU A 61 20.78 -7.50 -4.63
CA LEU A 61 22.01 -7.16 -5.35
C LEU A 61 22.85 -6.13 -4.58
N ALA A 62 22.19 -5.19 -3.90
CA ALA A 62 22.82 -4.21 -3.03
C ALA A 62 23.33 -4.81 -1.70
N GLY A 63 23.03 -6.06 -1.38
CA GLY A 63 23.36 -6.67 -0.10
C GLY A 63 22.57 -6.08 1.08
N PHE A 64 21.41 -5.49 0.81
CA PHE A 64 20.54 -4.90 1.84
C PHE A 64 20.16 -5.93 2.89
N GLN A 65 20.17 -5.51 4.15
CA GLN A 65 19.74 -6.32 5.28
C GLN A 65 18.56 -5.65 5.96
N LEU A 66 17.56 -6.44 6.30
CA LEU A 66 16.42 -5.99 7.11
C LEU A 66 16.87 -5.55 8.50
N SER A 67 16.12 -4.66 9.10
CA SER A 67 16.28 -4.31 10.51
C SER A 67 16.03 -5.53 11.42
N GLN A 68 16.52 -5.47 12.66
CA GLN A 68 16.24 -6.54 13.62
C GLN A 68 14.73 -6.67 13.89
N GLU A 69 14.01 -5.55 13.92
CA GLU A 69 12.56 -5.54 14.12
C GLU A 69 11.81 -6.25 12.98
N ASP A 70 12.21 -6.02 11.74
CA ASP A 70 11.61 -6.69 10.57
C ASP A 70 11.92 -8.20 10.56
N GLN A 71 13.13 -8.58 10.97
CA GLN A 71 13.52 -9.99 11.10
C GLN A 71 12.73 -10.70 12.19
N ASP A 72 12.61 -10.09 13.38
CA ASP A 72 11.82 -10.61 14.49
C ASP A 72 10.34 -10.78 14.09
N TYR A 73 9.79 -9.82 13.34
CA TYR A 73 8.44 -9.93 12.82
C TYR A 73 8.27 -11.13 11.86
N LEU A 74 9.22 -11.35 10.97
CA LEU A 74 9.18 -12.48 10.03
C LEU A 74 9.33 -13.82 10.78
N ASP A 75 10.18 -13.89 11.78
CA ASP A 75 10.38 -15.10 12.60
C ASP A 75 9.10 -15.48 13.37
N GLU A 76 8.32 -14.49 13.81
CA GLU A 76 7.07 -14.71 14.52
C GLU A 76 5.86 -14.97 13.58
N LEU A 77 5.93 -14.59 12.32
CA LEU A 77 4.81 -14.58 11.37
C LEU A 77 4.10 -15.92 11.29
N ASP A 78 4.83 -17.00 11.12
CA ASP A 78 4.29 -18.36 10.96
C ASP A 78 3.53 -18.80 12.23
N GLY A 79 4.05 -18.44 13.39
CA GLY A 79 3.38 -18.66 14.69
C GLY A 79 2.08 -17.86 14.80
N GLN A 80 2.10 -16.59 14.42
CA GLN A 80 0.92 -15.71 14.46
C GLN A 80 -0.20 -16.22 13.54
N ILE A 81 0.14 -16.64 12.32
CA ILE A 81 -0.84 -17.22 11.38
C ILE A 81 -1.41 -18.54 11.91
N THR A 82 -0.59 -19.37 12.51
CA THR A 82 -1.03 -20.64 13.12
C THR A 82 -2.01 -20.39 14.29
N VAL A 83 -1.71 -19.43 15.14
CA VAL A 83 -2.59 -19.03 16.25
C VAL A 83 -3.91 -18.44 15.73
N ALA A 84 -3.84 -17.60 14.68
CA ALA A 84 -5.02 -17.04 14.04
C ALA A 84 -5.91 -18.15 13.45
N ALA A 85 -5.34 -19.11 12.73
CA ALA A 85 -6.05 -20.25 12.17
C ALA A 85 -6.81 -21.02 13.25
N ALA A 86 -6.15 -21.35 14.34
CA ALA A 86 -6.76 -22.04 15.49
C ALA A 86 -7.89 -21.22 16.12
N SER A 87 -7.72 -19.91 16.26
CA SER A 87 -8.72 -18.99 16.82
C SER A 87 -10.01 -18.93 15.98
N TYR A 88 -9.88 -19.06 14.68
CA TYR A 88 -11.00 -19.12 13.73
C TYR A 88 -11.47 -20.55 13.44
N SER A 89 -11.01 -21.56 14.19
CA SER A 89 -11.39 -22.97 14.08
C SER A 89 -11.03 -23.63 12.73
N TYR A 90 -9.96 -23.17 12.07
CA TYR A 90 -9.37 -23.86 10.91
C TYR A 90 -8.46 -24.98 11.38
N GLY A 91 -8.39 -26.06 10.61
CA GLY A 91 -7.55 -27.22 10.93
C GLY A 91 -6.05 -26.99 10.74
N SER A 92 -5.66 -25.97 9.95
CA SER A 92 -4.27 -25.61 9.71
C SER A 92 -4.12 -24.14 9.28
N ALA A 93 -2.87 -23.62 9.36
CA ALA A 93 -2.52 -22.33 8.81
C ALA A 93 -2.77 -22.24 7.28
N ASP A 94 -2.46 -23.33 6.55
CA ASP A 94 -2.70 -23.39 5.12
C ASP A 94 -4.20 -23.28 4.80
N GLU A 95 -5.06 -23.98 5.53
CA GLU A 95 -6.50 -23.92 5.33
C GLU A 95 -7.07 -22.51 5.59
N TYR A 96 -6.58 -21.83 6.62
CA TYR A 96 -6.90 -20.43 6.91
C TYR A 96 -6.48 -19.51 5.77
N LEU A 97 -5.23 -19.65 5.28
CA LEU A 97 -4.71 -18.85 4.17
C LEU A 97 -5.44 -19.13 2.86
N GLN A 98 -5.80 -20.39 2.59
CA GLN A 98 -6.56 -20.76 1.39
C GLN A 98 -7.96 -20.13 1.38
N MET A 99 -8.61 -20.02 2.53
CA MET A 99 -9.88 -19.33 2.63
C MET A 99 -9.76 -17.85 2.31
N ALA A 100 -8.66 -17.20 2.74
CA ALA A 100 -8.45 -15.76 2.56
C ALA A 100 -7.90 -15.41 1.17
N TYR A 101 -7.01 -16.23 0.61
CA TYR A 101 -6.20 -15.90 -0.59
C TYR A 101 -6.37 -16.90 -1.74
N GLY A 102 -7.14 -17.96 -1.55
CA GLY A 102 -7.40 -18.97 -2.56
C GLY A 102 -6.55 -20.23 -2.43
N PRO A 103 -6.87 -21.30 -3.20
CA PRO A 103 -6.41 -22.66 -2.96
C PRO A 103 -4.89 -22.88 -3.14
N ALA A 104 -4.19 -21.95 -3.75
CA ALA A 104 -2.73 -22.03 -3.92
C ALA A 104 -1.95 -21.40 -2.74
N ALA A 105 -2.62 -20.75 -1.79
CA ALA A 105 -1.96 -20.14 -0.65
C ALA A 105 -1.54 -21.20 0.38
N THR A 106 -0.28 -21.13 0.80
CA THR A 106 0.29 -21.94 1.86
C THR A 106 1.05 -21.04 2.82
N LEU A 107 1.34 -21.51 4.03
CA LEU A 107 2.16 -20.77 4.98
C LEU A 107 3.51 -20.39 4.37
N THR A 108 4.17 -21.31 3.69
CA THR A 108 5.45 -21.08 3.00
C THR A 108 5.34 -20.01 1.92
N SER A 109 4.31 -20.05 1.07
CA SER A 109 4.14 -19.05 0.00
C SER A 109 3.76 -17.68 0.55
N TYR A 110 3.00 -17.64 1.63
CA TYR A 110 2.62 -16.42 2.31
C TYR A 110 3.81 -15.77 3.01
N HIS A 111 4.61 -16.55 3.75
CA HIS A 111 5.85 -16.08 4.37
C HIS A 111 6.79 -15.46 3.32
N ALA A 112 7.09 -16.17 2.24
CA ALA A 112 7.94 -15.67 1.17
C ALA A 112 7.39 -14.41 0.48
N PHE A 113 6.07 -14.28 0.40
CA PHE A 113 5.42 -13.05 -0.09
C PHE A 113 5.63 -11.88 0.86
N VAL A 114 5.40 -12.08 2.16
CA VAL A 114 5.55 -11.02 3.19
C VAL A 114 7.02 -10.60 3.30
N GLU A 115 7.98 -11.53 3.36
CA GLU A 115 9.41 -11.24 3.36
C GLU A 115 9.80 -10.34 2.18
N ARG A 116 9.34 -10.67 0.97
CA ARG A 116 9.60 -9.87 -0.23
C ARG A 116 9.03 -8.47 -0.13
N GLN A 117 7.80 -8.33 0.36
CA GLN A 117 7.12 -7.05 0.54
C GLN A 117 7.87 -6.17 1.55
N ILE A 118 8.23 -6.71 2.70
CA ILE A 118 8.96 -5.98 3.75
C ILE A 118 10.32 -5.55 3.24
N THR A 119 11.07 -6.47 2.62
CA THR A 119 12.41 -6.16 2.07
C THR A 119 12.34 -5.06 1.02
N ALA A 120 11.40 -5.14 0.09
CA ALA A 120 11.23 -4.13 -0.95
C ALA A 120 10.83 -2.77 -0.37
N SER A 121 9.93 -2.75 0.61
CA SER A 121 9.47 -1.53 1.26
C SER A 121 10.58 -0.86 2.06
N ALA A 122 11.31 -1.62 2.87
CA ALA A 122 12.41 -1.11 3.67
C ALA A 122 13.57 -0.58 2.80
N TYR A 123 13.91 -1.30 1.73
CA TYR A 123 14.93 -0.84 0.79
C TYR A 123 14.52 0.42 0.03
N LEU A 124 13.27 0.49 -0.41
CA LEU A 124 12.74 1.69 -1.07
C LEU A 124 12.82 2.91 -0.15
N GLN A 125 12.54 2.73 1.15
CA GLN A 125 12.66 3.82 2.13
C GLN A 125 14.10 4.32 2.23
N VAL A 126 15.08 3.43 2.27
CA VAL A 126 16.51 3.82 2.26
C VAL A 126 16.85 4.61 1.00
N LEU A 127 16.40 4.17 -0.18
CA LEU A 127 16.65 4.89 -1.43
C LEU A 127 16.01 6.29 -1.46
N VAL A 128 14.83 6.43 -0.85
CA VAL A 128 14.15 7.72 -0.72
C VAL A 128 14.91 8.63 0.24
N ASP A 129 15.34 8.11 1.39
CA ASP A 129 16.04 8.88 2.41
C ASP A 129 17.46 9.31 1.95
N GLU A 130 18.12 8.49 1.13
CA GLU A 130 19.43 8.78 0.55
C GLU A 130 19.39 9.79 -0.60
N LYS A 131 18.21 10.06 -1.15
CA LYS A 131 18.04 11.00 -2.26
C LYS A 131 17.68 12.39 -1.73
N PRO A 132 18.65 13.32 -1.60
CA PRO A 132 18.33 14.68 -1.21
C PRO A 132 17.54 15.37 -2.33
N TYR A 133 16.35 15.83 -2.00
CA TYR A 133 15.59 16.72 -2.87
C TYR A 133 16.11 18.16 -2.66
N THR A 134 16.47 18.82 -3.75
CA THR A 134 16.82 20.23 -3.72
C THR A 134 15.57 21.11 -3.75
N GLU A 135 15.70 22.38 -3.36
CA GLU A 135 14.61 23.36 -3.51
C GLU A 135 14.17 23.50 -4.98
N ASP A 136 15.09 23.32 -5.93
CA ASP A 136 14.78 23.32 -7.37
C ASP A 136 13.95 22.10 -7.77
N ASP A 137 14.23 20.92 -7.23
CA ASP A 137 13.42 19.71 -7.46
C ASP A 137 12.00 19.89 -6.93
N ILE A 138 11.85 20.46 -5.73
CA ILE A 138 10.56 20.75 -5.11
C ILE A 138 9.80 21.77 -5.94
N SER A 139 10.44 22.86 -6.35
CA SER A 139 9.83 23.90 -7.18
C SER A 139 9.38 23.35 -8.52
N LYS A 140 10.24 22.57 -9.18
CA LYS A 140 9.90 21.93 -10.45
C LYS A 140 8.73 20.97 -10.32
N TYR A 141 8.71 20.12 -9.28
CA TYR A 141 7.60 19.20 -9.03
C TYR A 141 6.28 19.96 -8.82
N TYR A 142 6.31 21.07 -8.06
CA TYR A 142 5.14 21.91 -7.89
C TYR A 142 4.67 22.48 -9.23
N ASP A 143 5.57 23.06 -10.02
CA ASP A 143 5.23 23.70 -11.30
C ASP A 143 4.66 22.67 -12.32
N ASP A 144 5.21 21.44 -12.35
CA ASP A 144 4.72 20.34 -13.18
C ASP A 144 3.32 19.82 -12.76
N ASN A 145 2.90 20.08 -11.51
CA ASN A 145 1.62 19.63 -10.94
C ASN A 145 0.71 20.79 -10.48
N ALA A 146 0.97 22.01 -10.95
CA ALA A 146 0.32 23.23 -10.45
C ALA A 146 -1.22 23.18 -10.52
N ASP A 147 -1.78 22.65 -11.60
CA ASP A 147 -3.23 22.53 -11.78
C ASP A 147 -3.87 21.62 -10.70
N SER A 148 -3.20 20.54 -10.33
CA SER A 148 -3.66 19.63 -9.28
C SER A 148 -3.63 20.30 -7.90
N TYR A 149 -2.60 21.09 -7.62
CA TYR A 149 -2.48 21.85 -6.38
C TYR A 149 -3.51 22.96 -6.30
N ALA A 150 -3.71 23.72 -7.38
CA ALA A 150 -4.72 24.80 -7.44
C ALA A 150 -6.14 24.24 -7.22
N GLY A 151 -6.45 23.06 -7.76
CA GLY A 151 -7.71 22.36 -7.53
C GLY A 151 -7.96 22.00 -6.06
N ASN A 152 -6.91 21.90 -5.27
CA ASN A 152 -6.97 21.66 -3.82
C ASN A 152 -6.78 22.95 -2.97
N GLY A 153 -6.78 24.13 -3.58
CA GLY A 153 -6.62 25.42 -2.92
C GLY A 153 -5.18 25.68 -2.45
N ILE A 154 -4.20 25.00 -3.01
CA ILE A 154 -2.77 25.17 -2.71
C ILE A 154 -2.14 25.99 -3.85
N GLU A 155 -1.69 27.19 -3.53
CA GLU A 155 -1.04 28.08 -4.49
C GLU A 155 0.35 28.49 -4.00
N LYS A 156 1.28 28.65 -4.96
CA LYS A 156 2.62 29.16 -4.69
C LYS A 156 2.50 30.61 -4.22
N SER A 157 3.07 30.93 -3.09
CA SER A 157 3.05 32.29 -2.55
C SER A 157 4.44 32.93 -2.65
N ASP A 158 4.49 34.09 -3.25
CA ASP A 158 5.71 34.93 -3.27
C ASP A 158 5.91 35.68 -1.95
N VAL A 159 4.93 35.58 -1.04
CA VAL A 159 5.00 36.23 0.28
C VAL A 159 5.77 35.34 1.25
N LYS A 160 6.81 35.89 1.84
CA LYS A 160 7.60 35.21 2.86
C LYS A 160 6.68 34.80 4.05
N MET A 161 6.52 33.49 4.22
CA MET A 161 5.76 32.97 5.36
C MET A 161 6.54 33.20 6.65
N VAL A 162 5.86 33.74 7.65
CA VAL A 162 6.40 33.90 9.00
C VAL A 162 5.59 33.06 9.99
N ASN A 163 6.28 32.36 10.86
CA ASN A 163 5.63 31.65 11.97
C ASN A 163 5.21 32.68 13.03
N VAL A 164 3.92 32.91 13.18
CA VAL A 164 3.37 33.79 14.19
C VAL A 164 2.86 32.96 15.36
N ARG A 165 3.36 33.25 16.57
CA ARG A 165 2.75 32.75 17.81
C ARG A 165 2.03 33.91 18.45
N HIS A 166 0.77 33.72 18.83
CA HIS A 166 0.03 34.72 19.61
C HIS A 166 -0.45 34.08 20.92
N ILE A 167 -0.48 34.89 21.97
CA ILE A 167 -1.02 34.50 23.26
C ILE A 167 -2.27 35.35 23.45
N LEU A 168 -3.42 34.69 23.58
CA LEU A 168 -4.67 35.36 23.91
C LEU A 168 -4.81 35.37 25.44
N ILE A 169 -4.79 36.58 26.05
CA ILE A 169 -5.07 36.77 27.47
C ILE A 169 -6.50 37.28 27.55
N GLN A 170 -7.40 36.46 28.10
CA GLN A 170 -8.74 36.93 28.46
C GLN A 170 -8.68 37.60 29.86
N PRO A 171 -9.09 38.87 30.03
CA PRO A 171 -9.23 39.44 31.35
C PRO A 171 -10.36 38.71 32.09
N GLU A 172 -10.10 38.36 33.34
CA GLU A 172 -11.16 37.90 34.24
C GLU A 172 -12.14 39.06 34.48
N GLY A 173 -13.43 38.81 34.15
CA GLY A 173 -14.52 39.76 34.38
C GLY A 173 -15.06 39.68 35.80
#